data_d934becffc40f50f57767ea8826a2346
#
_entry.id   d934becffc40f50f57767ea8826a2346
#
_cell.length_a   1.000
_cell.length_b   1.000
_cell.length_c   1.000
_cell.angle_alpha   90.00
_cell.angle_beta   90.00
_cell.angle_gamma   90.00
#
_symmetry.space_group_name_H-M   'P 1'
#
loop_
_entity.id
_entity.type
_entity.pdbx_description
1 polymer ?
#
loop_
_entity_poly.entity_id
_entity_poly.type
_entity_poly.pdbx_seq_one_letter_code
_entity_poly.pdbx_strand_id
1 'polypeptide(L)'
;LMFKGTPKFGTQDYEKEKPLLDQIEGLFETYGKTTDDAARKEIYKQIDSLSYEASKFAIPNEYDKLMSAIGANGTNAYTGFDMTVYTEDIPSNQIENWAKIQSERFSNNVIRGFHTELETVYEEKNMSLTRDSRKVYEKLLASLFPNHPYGTQTVLGTQEHLKNPSITKIKEYYKTWYVPNNMAICLSGDFDPDQMIQVIKTYF
;
A
#
# COMPACT_ATOMS: atom_id res chain seq x y z
N LEU A 1 0.56 -2.03 1.98
CA LEU A 1 -0.19 -1.01 2.73
C LEU A 1 -1.69 -1.03 2.39
N MET A 2 -2.07 -1.15 1.12
CA MET A 2 -3.47 -1.13 0.65
C MET A 2 -4.36 -2.25 1.24
N PHE A 3 -3.79 -3.30 1.80
CA PHE A 3 -4.51 -4.42 2.43
C PHE A 3 -4.58 -4.32 3.96
N LYS A 4 -4.10 -3.22 4.56
CA LYS A 4 -4.04 -3.05 6.02
C LYS A 4 -5.35 -2.53 6.64
N GLY A 5 -6.30 -2.12 5.80
CA GLY A 5 -7.64 -1.73 6.22
C GLY A 5 -7.95 -0.23 6.14
N THR A 6 -9.08 0.11 6.70
CA THR A 6 -9.72 1.45 6.69
C THR A 6 -10.14 1.82 8.11
N PRO A 7 -10.84 2.93 8.35
CA PRO A 7 -11.49 3.18 9.63
C PRO A 7 -12.54 2.14 10.03
N LYS A 8 -13.12 1.40 9.06
CA LYS A 8 -14.22 0.45 9.29
C LYS A 8 -13.78 -1.00 9.46
N PHE A 9 -12.61 -1.36 8.92
CA PHE A 9 -12.02 -2.71 9.09
C PHE A 9 -10.50 -2.62 9.17
N GLY A 10 -9.87 -3.64 9.75
CA GLY A 10 -8.42 -3.67 10.05
C GLY A 10 -8.09 -3.05 11.40
N THR A 11 -9.10 -2.62 12.17
CA THR A 11 -8.91 -2.05 13.51
C THR A 11 -10.07 -2.41 14.43
N GLN A 12 -9.79 -2.54 15.73
CA GLN A 12 -10.80 -2.72 16.77
C GLN A 12 -11.41 -1.38 17.21
N ASP A 13 -10.65 -0.28 17.15
CA ASP A 13 -11.06 1.05 17.59
C ASP A 13 -10.21 2.11 16.88
N TYR A 14 -10.71 2.61 15.76
CA TYR A 14 -9.98 3.60 14.96
C TYR A 14 -9.79 4.95 15.68
N GLU A 15 -10.76 5.35 16.51
CA GLU A 15 -10.67 6.63 17.22
C GLU A 15 -9.50 6.64 18.22
N LYS A 16 -9.20 5.49 18.82
CA LYS A 16 -8.03 5.33 19.70
C LYS A 16 -6.75 5.07 18.93
N GLU A 17 -6.82 4.38 17.80
CA GLU A 17 -5.67 4.08 16.95
C GLU A 17 -5.14 5.33 16.23
N LYS A 18 -6.04 6.16 15.68
CA LYS A 18 -5.69 7.31 14.84
C LYS A 18 -4.67 8.28 15.46
N PRO A 19 -4.79 8.72 16.72
CA PRO A 19 -3.81 9.59 17.32
C PRO A 19 -2.40 9.00 17.38
N LEU A 20 -2.27 7.68 17.52
CA LEU A 20 -0.98 6.98 17.51
C LEU A 20 -0.39 6.98 16.10
N LEU A 21 -1.21 6.72 15.08
CA LEU A 21 -0.79 6.76 13.68
C LEU A 21 -0.35 8.17 13.27
N ASP A 22 -1.04 9.22 13.72
CA ASP A 22 -0.68 10.60 13.45
C ASP A 22 0.68 10.98 14.12
N GLN A 23 0.94 10.49 15.34
CA GLN A 23 2.21 10.68 16.02
C GLN A 23 3.35 9.93 15.29
N ILE A 24 3.12 8.69 14.88
CA ILE A 24 4.09 7.91 14.10
C ILE A 24 4.46 8.64 12.80
N GLU A 25 3.46 9.19 12.08
CA GLU A 25 3.72 9.99 10.89
C GLU A 25 4.62 11.19 11.19
N GLY A 26 4.31 11.98 12.23
CA GLY A 26 5.12 13.13 12.65
C GLY A 26 6.56 12.75 13.01
N LEU A 27 6.76 11.60 13.65
CA LEU A 27 8.09 11.10 13.98
C LEU A 27 8.86 10.65 12.73
N PHE A 28 8.24 10.01 11.74
CA PHE A 28 8.91 9.70 10.47
C PHE A 28 9.34 10.95 9.72
N GLU A 29 8.51 12.01 9.70
CA GLU A 29 8.89 13.29 9.08
C GLU A 29 10.06 13.96 9.82
N THR A 30 10.11 13.85 11.14
CA THR A 30 11.23 14.35 11.95
C THR A 30 12.49 13.51 11.72
N TYR A 31 12.34 12.19 11.68
CA TYR A 31 13.42 11.24 11.42
C TYR A 31 14.10 11.52 10.07
N GLY A 32 13.30 11.75 9.02
CA GLY A 32 13.82 12.07 7.68
C GLY A 32 14.60 13.39 7.59
N LYS A 33 14.33 14.35 8.49
CA LYS A 33 15.02 15.65 8.55
C LYS A 33 16.23 15.65 9.50
N THR A 34 16.35 14.66 10.37
CA THR A 34 17.42 14.57 11.37
C THR A 34 18.64 13.91 10.76
N THR A 35 19.81 14.52 10.90
CA THR A 35 21.09 14.02 10.37
C THR A 35 21.97 13.42 11.45
N ASP A 36 21.76 13.76 12.73
CA ASP A 36 22.52 13.21 13.86
C ASP A 36 22.08 11.75 14.14
N ASP A 37 23.04 10.84 14.13
CA ASP A 37 22.78 9.41 14.29
C ASP A 37 22.23 9.03 15.65
N ALA A 38 22.64 9.73 16.73
CA ALA A 38 22.15 9.44 18.07
C ALA A 38 20.69 9.89 18.23
N ALA A 39 20.35 11.08 17.71
CA ALA A 39 19.01 11.59 17.67
C ALA A 39 18.10 10.72 16.79
N ARG A 40 18.56 10.26 15.64
CA ARG A 40 17.81 9.32 14.77
C ARG A 40 17.48 8.02 15.50
N LYS A 41 18.43 7.45 16.23
CA LYS A 41 18.19 6.22 17.01
C LYS A 41 17.12 6.42 18.08
N GLU A 42 17.10 7.58 18.72
CA GLU A 42 16.09 7.86 19.75
C GLU A 42 14.70 8.07 19.15
N ILE A 43 14.61 8.79 18.03
CA ILE A 43 13.34 8.93 17.28
C ILE A 43 12.83 7.54 16.82
N TYR A 44 13.72 6.68 16.34
CA TYR A 44 13.34 5.34 15.87
C TYR A 44 12.78 4.46 16.99
N LYS A 45 13.34 4.55 18.21
CA LYS A 45 12.78 3.87 19.38
C LYS A 45 11.38 4.36 19.72
N GLN A 46 11.12 5.66 19.56
CA GLN A 46 9.78 6.21 19.79
C GLN A 46 8.79 5.72 18.72
N ILE A 47 9.22 5.66 17.44
CA ILE A 47 8.44 5.07 16.35
C ILE A 47 8.10 3.61 16.66
N ASP A 48 9.08 2.82 17.09
CA ASP A 48 8.89 1.41 17.43
C ASP A 48 7.88 1.24 18.58
N SER A 49 8.06 1.99 19.66
CA SER A 49 7.16 1.96 20.81
C SER A 49 5.72 2.33 20.44
N LEU A 50 5.53 3.43 19.69
CA LEU A 50 4.18 3.85 19.26
C LEU A 50 3.58 2.88 18.25
N SER A 51 4.39 2.31 17.36
CA SER A 51 3.95 1.28 16.41
C SER A 51 3.46 0.03 17.14
N TYR A 52 4.13 -0.36 18.22
CA TYR A 52 3.67 -1.45 19.08
C TYR A 52 2.35 -1.12 19.77
N GLU A 53 2.18 0.11 20.32
CA GLU A 53 0.90 0.50 20.92
C GLU A 53 -0.23 0.55 19.89
N ALA A 54 0.02 1.10 18.69
CA ALA A 54 -0.96 1.11 17.60
C ALA A 54 -1.33 -0.30 17.13
N SER A 55 -0.38 -1.25 17.13
CA SER A 55 -0.62 -2.62 16.72
C SER A 55 -1.63 -3.37 17.60
N LYS A 56 -1.84 -2.93 18.84
CA LYS A 56 -2.84 -3.52 19.75
C LYS A 56 -4.28 -3.30 19.27
N PHE A 57 -4.51 -2.26 18.46
CA PHE A 57 -5.80 -1.98 17.84
C PHE A 57 -5.96 -2.67 16.50
N ALA A 58 -4.87 -3.04 15.83
CA ALA A 58 -4.93 -3.66 14.52
C ALA A 58 -5.57 -5.06 14.56
N ILE A 59 -6.43 -5.34 13.57
CA ILE A 59 -6.95 -6.69 13.28
C ILE A 59 -6.17 -7.23 12.08
N PRO A 60 -5.21 -8.15 12.30
CA PRO A 60 -4.39 -8.67 11.22
C PRO A 60 -5.22 -9.40 10.16
N ASN A 61 -4.91 -9.12 8.88
CA ASN A 61 -5.49 -9.81 7.73
C ASN A 61 -7.02 -9.76 7.67
N GLU A 62 -7.65 -8.71 8.23
CA GLU A 62 -9.12 -8.60 8.21
C GLU A 62 -9.64 -8.41 6.79
N TYR A 63 -8.92 -7.69 5.93
CA TYR A 63 -9.25 -7.58 4.52
C TYR A 63 -9.30 -8.96 3.84
N ASP A 64 -8.29 -9.80 4.06
CA ASP A 64 -8.26 -11.16 3.49
C ASP A 64 -9.40 -12.04 4.03
N LYS A 65 -9.78 -11.86 5.30
CA LYS A 65 -10.92 -12.54 5.89
C LYS A 65 -12.24 -12.09 5.26
N LEU A 66 -12.41 -10.79 5.01
CA LEU A 66 -13.59 -10.24 4.33
C LEU A 66 -13.68 -10.78 2.90
N MET A 67 -12.58 -10.78 2.14
CA MET A 67 -12.54 -11.33 0.80
C MET A 67 -12.81 -12.84 0.79
N SER A 68 -12.23 -13.58 1.71
CA SER A 68 -12.49 -15.02 1.86
C SER A 68 -13.94 -15.32 2.23
N ALA A 69 -14.56 -14.48 3.07
CA ALA A 69 -15.96 -14.64 3.47
C ALA A 69 -16.95 -14.48 2.30
N ILE A 70 -16.61 -13.71 1.28
CA ILE A 70 -17.38 -13.62 0.03
C ILE A 70 -16.96 -14.67 -1.01
N GLY A 71 -16.03 -15.57 -0.66
CA GLY A 71 -15.56 -16.63 -1.55
C GLY A 71 -14.52 -16.19 -2.58
N ALA A 72 -13.85 -15.07 -2.35
CA ALA A 72 -12.78 -14.61 -3.22
C ALA A 72 -11.55 -15.52 -3.15
N ASN A 73 -10.89 -15.68 -4.29
CA ASN A 73 -9.61 -16.36 -4.44
C ASN A 73 -8.63 -15.48 -5.21
N GLY A 74 -7.34 -15.79 -5.14
CA GLY A 74 -6.34 -15.13 -5.95
C GLY A 74 -6.17 -13.64 -5.68
N THR A 75 -6.58 -13.15 -4.50
CA THR A 75 -6.34 -11.76 -4.08
C THR A 75 -4.85 -11.46 -4.15
N ASN A 76 -4.47 -10.56 -5.06
CA ASN A 76 -3.08 -10.20 -5.28
C ASN A 76 -2.96 -8.75 -5.79
N ALA A 77 -1.73 -8.26 -5.85
CA ALA A 77 -1.40 -6.98 -6.47
C ALA A 77 0.01 -7.03 -7.06
N TYR A 78 0.20 -6.30 -8.15
CA TYR A 78 1.53 -6.09 -8.72
C TYR A 78 1.69 -4.66 -9.22
N THR A 79 2.92 -4.17 -9.21
CA THR A 79 3.27 -2.81 -9.64
C THR A 79 4.28 -2.86 -10.77
N GLY A 80 3.95 -2.19 -11.88
CA GLY A 80 4.87 -1.88 -12.97
C GLY A 80 5.34 -0.42 -12.91
N PHE A 81 5.98 0.05 -13.97
CA PHE A 81 6.39 1.45 -14.07
C PHE A 81 5.21 2.42 -14.22
N ASP A 82 4.17 1.99 -14.93
CA ASP A 82 3.06 2.86 -15.33
C ASP A 82 1.75 2.54 -14.61
N MET A 83 1.67 1.40 -13.90
CA MET A 83 0.43 0.98 -13.26
C MET A 83 0.67 0.13 -12.00
N THR A 84 -0.30 0.18 -11.10
CA THR A 84 -0.50 -0.82 -10.05
C THR A 84 -1.82 -1.52 -10.31
N VAL A 85 -1.82 -2.84 -10.32
CA VAL A 85 -2.98 -3.68 -10.60
C VAL A 85 -3.31 -4.49 -9.36
N TYR A 86 -4.60 -4.54 -9.00
CA TYR A 86 -5.16 -5.39 -7.97
C TYR A 86 -6.08 -6.41 -8.65
N THR A 87 -5.87 -7.68 -8.36
CA THR A 87 -6.60 -8.79 -9.00
C THR A 87 -7.27 -9.67 -7.96
N GLU A 88 -8.47 -10.13 -8.29
CA GLU A 88 -9.27 -10.98 -7.42
C GLU A 88 -10.22 -11.82 -8.28
N ASP A 89 -10.38 -13.09 -7.93
CA ASP A 89 -11.44 -13.94 -8.47
C ASP A 89 -12.56 -14.04 -7.45
N ILE A 90 -13.77 -13.65 -7.84
CA ILE A 90 -14.93 -13.63 -6.95
C ILE A 90 -16.11 -14.39 -7.57
N PRO A 91 -16.98 -15.03 -6.78
CA PRO A 91 -18.23 -15.57 -7.28
C PRO A 91 -19.13 -14.46 -7.88
N SER A 92 -19.77 -14.73 -9.02
CA SER A 92 -20.58 -13.73 -9.74
C SER A 92 -21.72 -13.13 -8.90
N ASN A 93 -22.25 -13.88 -7.92
CA ASN A 93 -23.29 -13.42 -7.00
C ASN A 93 -22.76 -12.57 -5.83
N GLN A 94 -21.44 -12.30 -5.75
CA GLN A 94 -20.81 -11.52 -4.67
C GLN A 94 -20.29 -10.16 -5.11
N ILE A 95 -20.57 -9.75 -6.34
CA ILE A 95 -19.99 -8.54 -6.92
C ILE A 95 -20.39 -7.26 -6.15
N GLU A 96 -21.59 -7.23 -5.58
CA GLU A 96 -22.02 -6.10 -4.76
C GLU A 96 -21.27 -6.03 -3.43
N ASN A 97 -21.03 -7.16 -2.78
CA ASN A 97 -20.20 -7.20 -1.56
C ASN A 97 -18.75 -6.86 -1.85
N TRP A 98 -18.22 -7.35 -2.97
CA TRP A 98 -16.90 -6.95 -3.47
C TRP A 98 -16.83 -5.43 -3.69
N ALA A 99 -17.81 -4.84 -4.37
CA ALA A 99 -17.84 -3.41 -4.64
C ALA A 99 -17.86 -2.59 -3.34
N LYS A 100 -18.61 -3.00 -2.32
CA LYS A 100 -18.64 -2.37 -0.99
C LYS A 100 -17.26 -2.40 -0.31
N ILE A 101 -16.58 -3.55 -0.33
CA ILE A 101 -15.27 -3.71 0.29
C ILE A 101 -14.23 -2.88 -0.47
N GLN A 102 -14.22 -2.94 -1.80
CA GLN A 102 -13.25 -2.25 -2.61
C GLN A 102 -13.43 -0.72 -2.58
N SER A 103 -14.66 -0.24 -2.69
CA SER A 103 -14.92 1.21 -2.60
C SER A 103 -14.48 1.77 -1.25
N GLU A 104 -14.76 1.09 -0.15
CA GLU A 104 -14.28 1.49 1.18
C GLU A 104 -12.73 1.49 1.23
N ARG A 105 -12.08 0.44 0.72
CA ARG A 105 -10.63 0.33 0.69
C ARG A 105 -9.97 1.44 -0.10
N PHE A 106 -10.48 1.75 -1.29
CA PHE A 106 -9.92 2.79 -2.16
C PHE A 106 -10.29 4.22 -1.73
N SER A 107 -11.39 4.41 -1.02
CA SER A 107 -11.78 5.75 -0.55
C SER A 107 -11.17 6.13 0.80
N ASN A 108 -10.99 5.16 1.69
CA ASN A 108 -10.69 5.41 3.10
C ASN A 108 -9.47 4.61 3.60
N ASN A 109 -8.49 4.38 2.72
CA ASN A 109 -7.28 3.64 3.11
C ASN A 109 -6.56 4.29 4.30
N VAL A 110 -6.17 3.47 5.27
CA VAL A 110 -5.37 3.87 6.43
C VAL A 110 -4.00 3.22 6.34
N ILE A 111 -2.94 4.04 6.41
CA ILE A 111 -1.56 3.55 6.48
C ILE A 111 -1.32 3.01 7.89
N ARG A 112 -1.42 1.69 8.01
CA ARG A 112 -1.32 0.94 9.27
C ARG A 112 -0.17 -0.06 9.19
N GLY A 113 0.55 -0.26 10.29
CA GLY A 113 1.68 -1.18 10.34
C GLY A 113 2.82 -0.76 9.41
N PHE A 114 3.02 0.54 9.20
CA PHE A 114 4.01 1.08 8.25
C PHE A 114 5.43 0.67 8.59
N HIS A 115 5.77 0.69 9.88
CA HIS A 115 7.11 0.29 10.37
C HIS A 115 7.48 -1.13 9.91
N THR A 116 6.63 -2.11 10.22
CA THR A 116 6.85 -3.51 9.82
C THR A 116 6.85 -3.70 8.31
N GLU A 117 5.96 -3.02 7.60
CA GLU A 117 5.89 -3.07 6.14
C GLU A 117 7.16 -2.52 5.49
N LEU A 118 7.70 -1.44 6.04
CA LEU A 118 8.95 -0.84 5.58
C LEU A 118 10.12 -1.81 5.70
N GLU A 119 10.23 -2.52 6.82
CA GLU A 119 11.25 -3.55 7.02
C GLU A 119 11.12 -4.68 5.99
N THR A 120 9.90 -5.14 5.74
CA THR A 120 9.63 -6.17 4.71
C THR A 120 10.09 -5.71 3.33
N VAL A 121 9.72 -4.49 2.91
CA VAL A 121 10.12 -3.94 1.60
C VAL A 121 11.63 -3.74 1.52
N TYR A 122 12.28 -3.36 2.62
CA TYR A 122 13.73 -3.23 2.68
C TYR A 122 14.43 -4.58 2.47
N GLU A 123 13.93 -5.65 3.09
CA GLU A 123 14.44 -7.02 2.89
C GLU A 123 14.16 -7.53 1.47
N GLU A 124 13.00 -7.25 0.89
CA GLU A 124 12.70 -7.56 -0.51
C GLU A 124 13.69 -6.86 -1.46
N LYS A 125 14.03 -5.59 -1.19
CA LYS A 125 15.05 -4.87 -1.96
C LYS A 125 16.41 -5.54 -1.83
N ASN A 126 16.84 -5.90 -0.61
CA ASN A 126 18.10 -6.59 -0.38
C ASN A 126 18.15 -7.92 -1.16
N MET A 127 17.11 -8.75 -1.07
CA MET A 127 17.01 -9.99 -1.84
C MET A 127 17.03 -9.75 -3.36
N SER A 128 16.41 -8.67 -3.84
CA SER A 128 16.43 -8.33 -5.26
C SER A 128 17.83 -8.03 -5.77
N LEU A 129 18.69 -7.41 -4.94
CA LEU A 129 20.07 -7.07 -5.26
C LEU A 129 21.01 -8.28 -5.32
N THR A 130 20.64 -9.42 -4.80
CA THR A 130 21.42 -10.67 -4.91
C THR A 130 21.28 -11.34 -6.27
N ARG A 131 20.27 -10.96 -7.07
CA ARG A 131 19.99 -11.55 -8.38
C ARG A 131 20.71 -10.80 -9.49
N ASP A 132 21.65 -11.46 -10.18
CA ASP A 132 22.42 -10.84 -11.27
C ASP A 132 21.53 -10.41 -12.44
N SER A 133 20.47 -11.17 -12.76
CA SER A 133 19.49 -10.79 -13.77
C SER A 133 18.85 -9.43 -13.48
N ARG A 134 18.57 -9.13 -12.21
CA ARG A 134 18.03 -7.84 -11.79
C ARG A 134 19.03 -6.70 -12.01
N LYS A 135 20.30 -6.91 -11.65
CA LYS A 135 21.36 -5.92 -11.86
C LYS A 135 21.57 -5.62 -13.35
N VAL A 136 21.58 -6.67 -14.18
CA VAL A 136 21.68 -6.53 -15.64
C VAL A 136 20.50 -5.74 -16.19
N TYR A 137 19.28 -6.07 -15.77
CA TYR A 137 18.06 -5.38 -16.21
C TYR A 137 18.07 -3.90 -15.80
N GLU A 138 18.38 -3.57 -14.55
CA GLU A 138 18.47 -2.18 -14.09
C GLU A 138 19.55 -1.40 -14.85
N LYS A 139 20.70 -2.01 -15.13
CA LYS A 139 21.77 -1.38 -15.92
C LYS A 139 21.37 -1.18 -17.39
N LEU A 140 20.65 -2.14 -17.98
CA LEU A 140 20.10 -2.02 -19.32
C LEU A 140 19.13 -0.85 -19.43
N LEU A 141 18.16 -0.75 -18.50
CA LEU A 141 17.20 0.35 -18.49
C LEU A 141 17.88 1.70 -18.29
N ALA A 142 18.84 1.80 -17.37
CA ALA A 142 19.63 3.02 -17.16
C ALA A 142 20.40 3.46 -18.41
N SER A 143 20.86 2.51 -19.23
CA SER A 143 21.55 2.79 -20.48
C SER A 143 20.60 3.19 -21.61
N LEU A 144 19.43 2.56 -21.69
CA LEU A 144 18.43 2.85 -22.74
C LEU A 144 17.65 4.16 -22.44
N PHE A 145 17.41 4.45 -21.18
CA PHE A 145 16.56 5.57 -20.74
C PHE A 145 17.29 6.48 -19.73
N PRO A 146 18.44 7.08 -20.08
CA PRO A 146 19.28 7.80 -19.12
C PRO A 146 18.61 9.05 -18.52
N ASN A 147 17.64 9.62 -19.22
CA ASN A 147 16.92 10.85 -18.81
C ASN A 147 15.40 10.61 -18.58
N HIS A 148 14.97 9.37 -18.50
CA HIS A 148 13.57 9.01 -18.28
C HIS A 148 13.42 8.21 -16.97
N PRO A 149 12.28 8.32 -16.25
CA PRO A 149 12.04 7.56 -15.02
C PRO A 149 12.29 6.05 -15.13
N TYR A 150 12.07 5.44 -16.27
CA TYR A 150 12.34 4.00 -16.49
C TYR A 150 13.80 3.62 -16.26
N GLY A 151 14.75 4.51 -16.54
CA GLY A 151 16.17 4.27 -16.34
C GLY A 151 16.73 4.89 -15.08
N THR A 152 16.11 5.93 -14.54
CA THR A 152 16.61 6.66 -13.37
C THR A 152 16.00 6.19 -12.05
N GLN A 153 14.88 5.44 -12.10
CA GLN A 153 14.17 4.95 -10.92
C GLN A 153 13.81 3.48 -11.07
N THR A 154 13.71 2.78 -9.95
CA THR A 154 13.21 1.41 -9.90
C THR A 154 11.87 1.35 -9.16
N VAL A 155 11.04 0.35 -9.45
CA VAL A 155 9.72 0.18 -8.80
C VAL A 155 9.84 0.07 -7.28
N LEU A 156 10.88 -0.62 -6.77
CA LEU A 156 11.14 -0.74 -5.33
C LEU A 156 11.85 0.49 -4.73
N GLY A 157 12.28 1.44 -5.55
CA GLY A 157 13.12 2.54 -5.10
C GLY A 157 14.56 2.10 -4.81
N THR A 158 15.34 3.01 -4.22
CA THR A 158 16.71 2.74 -3.74
C THR A 158 16.70 2.38 -2.25
N GLN A 159 17.79 1.78 -1.76
CA GLN A 159 17.96 1.57 -0.32
C GLN A 159 17.92 2.88 0.47
N GLU A 160 18.44 3.97 -0.10
CA GLU A 160 18.40 5.29 0.53
C GLU A 160 16.98 5.84 0.68
N HIS A 161 16.12 5.66 -0.33
CA HIS A 161 14.71 6.02 -0.23
C HIS A 161 13.99 5.26 0.89
N LEU A 162 14.32 3.97 1.05
CA LEU A 162 13.71 3.13 2.09
C LEU A 162 14.23 3.44 3.50
N LYS A 163 15.45 3.99 3.64
CA LYS A 163 15.99 4.46 4.92
C LYS A 163 15.38 5.77 5.41
N ASN A 164 14.84 6.57 4.51
CA ASN A 164 14.27 7.89 4.80
C ASN A 164 12.83 8.01 4.26
N PRO A 165 11.90 7.14 4.71
CA PRO A 165 10.53 7.14 4.22
C PRO A 165 9.76 8.36 4.76
N SER A 166 8.77 8.83 3.98
CA SER A 166 7.82 9.86 4.39
C SER A 166 6.40 9.33 4.23
N ILE A 167 5.68 9.20 5.34
CA ILE A 167 4.27 8.78 5.34
C ILE A 167 3.42 9.87 4.70
N THR A 168 3.74 11.14 4.95
CA THR A 168 3.05 12.29 4.34
C THR A 168 3.12 12.24 2.82
N LYS A 169 4.30 12.00 2.24
CA LYS A 169 4.45 11.84 0.78
C LYS A 169 3.70 10.64 0.22
N ILE A 170 3.64 9.54 0.95
CA ILE A 170 2.84 8.37 0.55
C ILE A 170 1.35 8.73 0.53
N LYS A 171 0.85 9.45 1.52
CA LYS A 171 -0.54 9.95 1.55
C LYS A 171 -0.82 10.93 0.42
N GLU A 172 0.11 11.85 0.11
CA GLU A 172 0.01 12.77 -1.02
C GLU A 172 -0.01 12.03 -2.35
N TYR A 173 0.89 11.05 -2.53
CA TYR A 173 0.89 10.19 -3.72
C TYR A 173 -0.45 9.48 -3.89
N TYR A 174 -0.97 8.91 -2.81
CA TYR A 174 -2.26 8.23 -2.83
C TYR A 174 -3.40 9.18 -3.24
N LYS A 175 -3.49 10.35 -2.64
CA LYS A 175 -4.50 11.38 -2.97
C LYS A 175 -4.39 11.88 -4.41
N THR A 176 -3.19 11.87 -4.99
CA THR A 176 -2.95 12.35 -6.35
C THR A 176 -3.32 11.32 -7.40
N TRP A 177 -2.96 10.06 -7.17
CA TRP A 177 -3.00 9.03 -8.21
C TRP A 177 -4.13 8.02 -8.06
N TYR A 178 -4.62 7.78 -6.83
CA TYR A 178 -5.74 6.87 -6.55
C TYR A 178 -7.06 7.64 -6.56
N VAL A 179 -7.38 8.17 -7.72
CA VAL A 179 -8.59 8.99 -7.96
C VAL A 179 -9.40 8.39 -9.10
N PRO A 180 -10.74 8.51 -9.10
CA PRO A 180 -11.61 7.83 -10.06
C PRO A 180 -11.24 8.08 -11.53
N ASN A 181 -10.80 9.30 -11.89
CA ASN A 181 -10.38 9.65 -13.25
C ASN A 181 -9.00 9.10 -13.66
N ASN A 182 -8.27 8.47 -12.75
CA ASN A 182 -6.98 7.78 -13.00
C ASN A 182 -7.03 6.29 -12.67
N MET A 183 -8.22 5.71 -12.49
CA MET A 183 -8.42 4.30 -12.19
C MET A 183 -9.34 3.66 -13.21
N ALA A 184 -9.16 2.36 -13.43
CA ALA A 184 -10.04 1.55 -14.26
C ALA A 184 -10.44 0.29 -13.49
N ILE A 185 -11.71 -0.09 -13.63
CA ILE A 185 -12.24 -1.36 -13.14
C ILE A 185 -12.50 -2.24 -14.36
N CYS A 186 -11.84 -3.40 -14.40
CA CYS A 186 -12.01 -4.40 -15.45
C CYS A 186 -12.65 -5.64 -14.85
N LEU A 187 -13.84 -6.00 -15.32
CA LEU A 187 -14.55 -7.19 -14.89
C LEU A 187 -14.63 -8.16 -16.08
N SER A 188 -14.41 -9.44 -15.80
CA SER A 188 -14.55 -10.52 -16.79
C SER A 188 -15.21 -11.71 -16.13
N GLY A 189 -16.22 -12.30 -16.76
CA GLY A 189 -16.95 -13.44 -16.23
C GLY A 189 -18.41 -13.52 -16.71
N ASP A 190 -19.18 -14.32 -15.99
CA ASP A 190 -20.61 -14.53 -16.26
C ASP A 190 -21.46 -13.54 -15.46
N PHE A 191 -21.81 -12.41 -16.07
CA PHE A 191 -22.65 -11.37 -15.47
C PHE A 191 -23.32 -10.51 -16.54
N ASP A 192 -24.38 -9.81 -16.16
CA ASP A 192 -25.02 -8.78 -17.00
C ASP A 192 -24.22 -7.47 -16.91
N PRO A 193 -23.68 -6.93 -18.02
CA PRO A 193 -22.88 -5.72 -17.99
C PRO A 193 -23.62 -4.48 -17.49
N ASP A 194 -24.91 -4.33 -17.84
CA ASP A 194 -25.68 -3.16 -17.45
C ASP A 194 -25.96 -3.15 -15.92
N GLN A 195 -26.24 -4.31 -15.36
CA GLN A 195 -26.36 -4.46 -13.89
C GLN A 195 -25.02 -4.14 -13.20
N MET A 196 -23.90 -4.61 -13.75
CA MET A 196 -22.57 -4.32 -13.17
C MET A 196 -22.25 -2.84 -13.21
N ILE A 197 -22.55 -2.15 -14.30
CA ILE A 197 -22.39 -0.69 -14.38
C ILE A 197 -23.19 0.02 -13.28
N GLN A 198 -24.41 -0.42 -12.97
CA GLN A 198 -25.20 0.18 -11.90
C GLN A 198 -24.60 -0.10 -10.51
N VAL A 199 -24.11 -1.31 -10.26
CA VAL A 199 -23.41 -1.65 -9.01
C VAL A 199 -22.16 -0.75 -8.85
N ILE A 200 -21.33 -0.64 -9.87
CA ILE A 200 -20.13 0.21 -9.83
C ILE A 200 -20.50 1.67 -9.56
N LYS A 201 -21.46 2.23 -10.28
CA LYS A 201 -21.95 3.62 -10.05
C LYS A 201 -22.50 3.86 -8.65
N THR A 202 -22.97 2.83 -7.97
CA THR A 202 -23.55 2.95 -6.62
C THR A 202 -22.47 3.07 -5.57
N TYR A 203 -21.33 2.42 -5.76
CA TYR A 203 -20.29 2.30 -4.74
C TYR A 203 -19.02 3.13 -5.04
N PHE A 204 -18.74 3.41 -6.30
CA PHE A 204 -17.59 4.20 -6.76
C PHE A 204 -18.03 5.51 -7.43
#